data_6357458a14182db3cf0a70082c632544
#
_entry.id   6357458a14182db3cf0a70082c632544
#
_cell.length_a   1.000
_cell.length_b   1.000
_cell.length_c   1.000
_cell.angle_alpha   90.00
_cell.angle_beta   90.00
_cell.angle_gamma   90.00
#
_symmetry.space_group_name_H-M   'P 1'
#
loop_
_entity.id
_entity.type
_entity.pdbx_description
1 polymer ?
#
loop_
_entity_poly.entity_id
_entity_poly.type
_entity_poly.pdbx_seq_one_letter_code
_entity_poly.pdbx_strand_id
1 'polypeptide(L)'
;MSNLGNLETTVTGKIKRFNNSNGVFYTTVVSPAVDAYSYPPVIRIKSKRSLGRVGDEITDILCRVTGYERSFPFIDKQTGEQSRGFNVDMLLELVE
;
A
#
# COMPACT_ATOMS: atom_id res chain seq x y z
N MET A 1 -9.26 -13.37 -19.83
CA MET A 1 -9.58 -12.72 -18.56
C MET A 1 -8.86 -13.46 -17.43
N SER A 2 -8.06 -12.75 -16.68
CA SER A 2 -7.37 -13.39 -15.56
C SER A 2 -8.32 -13.59 -14.39
N ASN A 3 -8.24 -14.76 -13.75
CA ASN A 3 -9.00 -15.03 -12.56
C ASN A 3 -8.23 -14.54 -11.35
N LEU A 4 -8.58 -13.35 -10.93
CA LEU A 4 -8.01 -12.81 -9.70
C LEU A 4 -8.70 -13.46 -8.50
N GLY A 5 -7.92 -13.80 -7.50
CA GLY A 5 -8.45 -14.28 -6.24
C GLY A 5 -9.12 -13.15 -5.46
N ASN A 6 -9.64 -13.51 -4.31
CA ASN A 6 -10.26 -12.52 -3.43
C ASN A 6 -9.20 -11.49 -2.98
N LEU A 7 -9.53 -10.21 -3.12
CA LEU A 7 -8.67 -9.10 -2.76
C LEU A 7 -7.35 -9.04 -3.53
N GLU A 8 -7.29 -9.69 -4.69
CA GLU A 8 -6.12 -9.61 -5.55
C GLU A 8 -6.34 -8.59 -6.64
N THR A 9 -5.24 -7.93 -7.05
CA THR A 9 -5.26 -6.94 -8.12
C THR A 9 -3.89 -6.88 -8.77
N THR A 10 -3.81 -6.22 -9.91
CA THR A 10 -2.52 -5.98 -10.57
C THR A 10 -2.16 -4.52 -10.43
N VAL A 11 -0.85 -4.27 -10.32
CA VAL A 11 -0.32 -2.92 -10.16
C VAL A 11 0.62 -2.61 -11.32
N THR A 12 0.41 -1.45 -11.91
CA THR A 12 1.27 -0.89 -12.95
C THR A 12 1.64 0.52 -12.55
N GLY A 13 2.90 0.87 -12.65
CA GLY A 13 3.33 2.20 -12.30
C GLY A 13 4.83 2.32 -12.23
N LYS A 14 5.29 3.43 -11.68
CA LYS A 14 6.70 3.77 -11.56
C LYS A 14 7.12 3.76 -10.10
N ILE A 15 8.25 3.15 -9.81
CA ILE A 15 8.77 3.09 -8.44
C ILE A 15 9.26 4.47 -8.04
N LYS A 16 8.65 5.03 -7.00
CA LYS A 16 9.00 6.33 -6.46
C LYS A 16 10.09 6.22 -5.39
N ARG A 17 9.97 5.21 -4.55
CA ARG A 17 10.94 4.94 -3.47
C ARG A 17 10.76 3.52 -2.98
N PHE A 18 11.76 3.03 -2.27
CA PHE A 18 11.61 1.75 -1.58
C PHE A 18 12.38 1.78 -0.28
N ASN A 19 11.99 0.91 0.63
CA ASN A 19 12.59 0.80 1.95
C ASN A 19 12.74 -0.68 2.28
N ASN A 20 13.87 -1.06 2.86
CA ASN A 20 14.13 -2.43 3.29
C ASN A 20 14.17 -2.45 4.82
N SER A 21 13.33 -3.27 5.42
CA SER A 21 13.27 -3.43 6.86
C SER A 21 13.30 -4.92 7.19
N ASN A 22 14.42 -5.39 7.73
CA ASN A 22 14.60 -6.79 8.15
C ASN A 22 14.28 -7.80 7.05
N GLY A 23 14.75 -7.53 5.83
CA GLY A 23 14.53 -8.42 4.69
C GLY A 23 13.18 -8.27 4.02
N VAL A 24 12.36 -7.34 4.47
CA VAL A 24 11.08 -7.04 3.84
C VAL A 24 11.20 -5.71 3.11
N PHE A 25 10.81 -5.71 1.84
CA PHE A 25 10.85 -4.51 1.01
C PHE A 25 9.47 -3.86 0.97
N TYR A 26 9.45 -2.56 1.16
CA TYR A 26 8.25 -1.74 1.00
C TYR A 26 8.50 -0.79 -0.16
N THR A 27 7.85 -1.05 -1.28
CA THR A 27 8.05 -0.30 -2.52
C THR A 27 6.87 0.64 -2.72
N THR A 28 7.16 1.93 -2.86
CA THR A 28 6.13 2.94 -3.15
C THR A 28 6.07 3.16 -4.65
N VAL A 29 4.90 2.95 -5.22
CA VAL A 29 4.66 3.00 -6.66
C VAL A 29 3.64 4.07 -6.95
N VAL A 30 3.88 4.87 -7.98
CA VAL A 30 2.93 5.85 -8.49
C VAL A 30 2.30 5.26 -9.74
N SER A 31 1.01 4.99 -9.69
CA SER A 31 0.25 4.48 -10.83
C SER A 31 -0.26 5.63 -11.68
N PRO A 32 -0.56 5.40 -12.98
CA PRO A 32 -1.13 6.44 -13.81
C PRO A 32 -2.47 6.93 -13.25
N ALA A 33 -2.71 8.24 -13.36
CA ALA A 33 -3.99 8.81 -12.98
C ALA A 33 -5.08 8.36 -13.95
N VAL A 34 -6.31 8.26 -13.44
CA VAL A 34 -7.45 7.83 -14.28
C VAL A 34 -7.83 8.88 -15.31
N ASP A 35 -7.51 10.14 -15.03
CA ASP A 35 -7.77 11.26 -15.97
C ASP A 35 -6.82 12.41 -15.66
N ALA A 36 -6.91 13.48 -16.47
CA ALA A 36 -6.02 14.64 -16.35
C ALA A 36 -6.27 15.47 -15.09
N TYR A 37 -7.38 15.28 -14.42
CA TYR A 37 -7.77 16.08 -13.27
C TYR A 37 -7.61 15.33 -11.95
N SER A 38 -7.27 14.06 -11.98
CA SER A 38 -7.13 13.24 -10.79
C SER A 38 -5.65 13.12 -10.41
N TYR A 39 -5.40 13.00 -9.12
CA TYR A 39 -4.05 12.71 -8.65
C TYR A 39 -3.71 11.26 -8.94
N PRO A 40 -2.47 10.97 -9.36
CA PRO A 40 -2.03 9.60 -9.53
C PRO A 40 -2.09 8.85 -8.21
N PRO A 41 -2.64 7.63 -8.18
CA PRO A 41 -2.62 6.85 -6.96
C PRO A 41 -1.20 6.50 -6.54
N VAL A 42 -0.95 6.56 -5.25
CA VAL A 42 0.33 6.15 -4.67
C VAL A 42 0.06 4.90 -3.84
N ILE A 43 0.78 3.83 -4.15
CA ILE A 43 0.52 2.51 -3.61
C ILE A 43 1.81 1.98 -2.98
N ARG A 44 1.69 1.33 -1.82
CA ARG A 44 2.83 0.67 -1.19
C ARG A 44 2.68 -0.83 -1.31
N ILE A 45 3.72 -1.50 -1.79
CA ILE A 45 3.75 -2.94 -1.98
C ILE A 45 4.79 -3.54 -1.05
N LYS A 46 4.37 -4.50 -0.23
CA LYS A 46 5.23 -5.28 0.64
C LYS A 46 5.67 -6.53 -0.08
N SER A 47 6.96 -6.83 -0.06
CA SER A 47 7.48 -8.03 -0.72
C SER A 47 8.73 -8.52 -0.01
N LYS A 48 9.09 -9.77 -0.28
CA LYS A 48 10.32 -10.37 0.24
C LYS A 48 11.50 -10.17 -0.70
N ARG A 49 11.24 -9.63 -1.89
CA ARG A 49 12.27 -9.36 -2.89
C ARG A 49 12.13 -7.95 -3.41
N SER A 50 13.21 -7.42 -3.98
CA SER A 50 13.17 -6.11 -4.61
C SER A 50 12.34 -6.17 -5.90
N LEU A 51 11.48 -5.18 -6.09
CA LEU A 51 10.69 -5.07 -7.32
C LEU A 51 11.42 -4.28 -8.40
N GLY A 52 12.52 -3.63 -8.04
CA GLY A 52 13.29 -2.82 -8.97
C GLY A 52 13.95 -1.65 -8.25
N ARG A 53 14.39 -0.68 -9.03
CA ARG A 53 15.05 0.53 -8.52
C ARG A 53 14.13 1.72 -8.65
N VAL A 54 14.46 2.79 -7.94
CA VAL A 54 13.75 4.06 -8.08
C VAL A 54 13.81 4.50 -9.54
N GLY A 55 12.64 4.81 -10.10
CA GLY A 55 12.50 5.20 -11.49
C GLY A 55 12.10 4.07 -12.43
N ASP A 56 12.24 2.81 -12.00
CA ASP A 56 11.83 1.68 -12.82
C ASP A 56 10.31 1.59 -12.93
N GLU A 57 9.85 1.08 -14.06
CA GLU A 57 8.43 0.82 -14.26
C GLU A 57 8.12 -0.64 -13.99
N ILE A 58 6.99 -0.88 -13.33
CA ILE A 58 6.46 -2.22 -13.16
C ILE A 58 5.12 -2.32 -13.89
N THR A 59 4.82 -3.50 -14.39
CA THR A 59 3.62 -3.73 -15.19
C THR A 59 2.93 -4.99 -14.74
N ASP A 60 1.64 -4.87 -14.47
CA ASP A 60 0.76 -6.01 -14.13
C ASP A 60 1.33 -6.92 -13.04
N ILE A 61 1.89 -6.31 -12.01
CA ILE A 61 2.39 -7.06 -10.86
C ILE A 61 1.20 -7.51 -10.01
N LEU A 62 1.06 -8.81 -9.82
CA LEU A 62 -0.04 -9.36 -9.05
C LEU A 62 0.20 -9.13 -7.56
N CYS A 63 -0.76 -8.49 -6.91
CA CYS A 63 -0.68 -8.16 -5.50
C CYS A 63 -1.99 -8.50 -4.80
N ARG A 64 -1.93 -8.73 -3.51
CA ARG A 64 -3.10 -8.93 -2.67
C ARG A 64 -3.29 -7.73 -1.78
N VAL A 65 -4.52 -7.26 -1.68
CA VAL A 65 -4.85 -6.19 -0.73
C VAL A 65 -4.82 -6.77 0.67
N THR A 66 -4.03 -6.17 1.54
CA THR A 66 -3.92 -6.58 2.92
C THR A 66 -3.96 -5.35 3.81
N GLY A 67 -4.08 -5.56 5.08
CA GLY A 67 -4.12 -4.45 6.02
C GLY A 67 -4.30 -4.94 7.43
N TYR A 68 -4.13 -4.01 8.34
CA TYR A 68 -4.31 -4.30 9.76
C TYR A 68 -4.87 -3.08 10.45
N GLU A 69 -5.53 -3.33 11.56
CA GLU A 69 -6.10 -2.28 12.39
C GLU A 69 -5.20 -2.03 13.59
N ARG A 70 -4.95 -0.77 13.87
CA ARG A 70 -4.22 -0.36 15.07
C ARG A 70 -5.15 0.48 15.93
N SER A 71 -5.15 0.23 17.22
CA SER A 71 -5.86 1.07 18.17
C SER A 71 -4.88 1.98 18.88
N PHE A 72 -5.36 3.15 19.26
CA PHE A 72 -4.56 4.11 20.03
C PHE A 72 -5.44 4.79 21.06
N PRO A 73 -4.90 5.09 22.24
CA PRO A 73 -5.65 5.85 23.24
C PRO A 73 -5.66 7.33 22.90
N PHE A 74 -6.75 8.00 23.23
CA PHE A 74 -6.81 9.44 23.17
C PHE A 74 -7.77 9.96 24.22
N ILE A 75 -7.64 11.23 24.54
CA ILE A 75 -8.51 11.89 25.53
C ILE A 75 -9.49 12.76 24.77
N ASP A 76 -10.78 12.53 25.01
CA ASP A 76 -11.84 13.36 24.42
C ASP A 76 -11.76 14.75 25.06
N LYS A 77 -11.56 15.78 24.24
CA LYS A 77 -11.42 17.15 24.71
C LYS A 77 -12.72 17.71 25.27
N GLN A 78 -13.86 17.15 24.87
CA GLN A 78 -15.14 17.65 25.33
C GLN A 78 -15.56 17.05 26.67
N THR A 79 -15.26 15.76 26.89
CA THR A 79 -15.68 15.07 28.11
C THR A 79 -14.52 14.81 29.04
N GLY A 80 -13.29 14.87 28.57
CA GLY A 80 -12.12 14.53 29.36
C GLY A 80 -11.94 13.05 29.60
N GLU A 81 -12.80 12.23 29.02
CA GLU A 81 -12.74 10.79 29.18
C GLU A 81 -11.72 10.17 28.23
N GLN A 82 -11.10 9.09 28.69
CA GLN A 82 -10.17 8.32 27.87
C GLN A 82 -10.99 7.44 26.90
N SER A 83 -10.61 7.50 25.65
CA SER A 83 -11.30 6.76 24.60
C SER A 83 -10.26 6.09 23.71
N ARG A 84 -10.72 5.26 22.75
CA ARG A 84 -9.85 4.58 21.80
C ARG A 84 -10.24 4.94 20.38
N GLY A 85 -9.23 5.32 19.61
CA GLY A 85 -9.38 5.47 18.18
C GLY A 85 -8.78 4.27 17.46
N PHE A 86 -9.14 4.13 16.19
CA PHE A 86 -8.69 3.02 15.36
C PHE A 86 -8.21 3.55 14.03
N ASN A 87 -7.06 3.04 13.59
CA ASN A 87 -6.53 3.30 12.24
C ASN A 87 -6.45 1.98 11.50
N VAL A 88 -6.89 2.00 10.25
CA VAL A 88 -6.72 0.87 9.36
C VAL A 88 -5.62 1.22 8.37
N ASP A 89 -4.54 0.45 8.40
CA ASP A 89 -3.42 0.63 7.48
C ASP A 89 -3.54 -0.40 6.37
N MET A 90 -3.78 0.08 5.16
CA MET A 90 -3.91 -0.78 3.97
C MET A 90 -2.63 -0.74 3.17
N LEU A 91 -2.23 -1.91 2.68
CA LEU A 91 -1.11 -2.00 1.76
C LEU A 91 -1.31 -3.21 0.87
N LEU A 92 -0.54 -3.29 -0.19
CA LEU A 92 -0.56 -4.45 -1.07
C LEU A 92 0.62 -5.34 -0.74
N GLU A 93 0.43 -6.63 -0.90
CA GLU A 93 1.48 -7.63 -0.70
C GLU A 93 1.69 -8.37 -2.01
N LEU A 94 2.94 -8.51 -2.43
CA LEU A 94 3.26 -9.22 -3.65
C LEU A 94 2.84 -10.68 -3.53
N VAL A 95 2.13 -11.16 -4.52
CA VAL A 95 1.78 -12.58 -4.61
C VAL A 95 2.94 -13.30 -5.31
N GLU A 96 3.56 -14.21 -4.59
CA GLU A 96 4.71 -14.96 -5.07
C GLU A 96 4.37 -16.41 -5.37
#